data_08c3018304d97596d01c6e72a9522746
#
_entry.id   08c3018304d97596d01c6e72a9522746
#
_cell.length_a   1.000
_cell.length_b   1.000
_cell.length_c   1.000
_cell.angle_alpha   90.00
_cell.angle_beta   90.00
_cell.angle_gamma   90.00
#
_symmetry.space_group_name_H-M   'P 1'
#
loop_
_entity.id
_entity.type
_entity.pdbx_description
1 polymer ?
#
loop_
_entity_poly.entity_id
_entity_poly.type
_entity_poly.pdbx_seq_one_letter_code
_entity_poly.pdbx_strand_id
1 'polypeptide(L)'
;YVNFLQLPPLQLVSAWPVLYYGLPLLLMLLLAYISRDPLGLGIVFTGHLVTFYCIGTGIALLMRRVGGTPQFVWRIFWLDGITPWLLTAFIMWWGRHRALKLCTTKYNITTHKKLPHGALRIVQISDVHPRACAAMDHTRIPELREKIAACRPDLLVLTGDIFDEFTEPEELEAFCSLFGEIDAPLGKYYVLGNHDLF
;
A
#
# COMPACT_ATOMS: atom_id res chain seq x y z
N TYR A 1 40.90 17.72 -13.93
CA TYR A 1 40.51 16.29 -13.80
C TYR A 1 40.49 15.97 -12.32
N VAL A 2 39.34 16.17 -11.66
CA VAL A 2 39.11 15.66 -10.30
C VAL A 2 38.74 14.19 -10.47
N ASN A 3 39.64 13.31 -10.06
CA ASN A 3 39.44 11.89 -10.08
C ASN A 3 38.21 11.53 -9.19
N PHE A 4 37.14 11.13 -9.80
CA PHE A 4 35.86 10.78 -9.15
C PHE A 4 35.95 9.53 -8.24
N LEU A 5 37.12 8.91 -8.22
CA LEU A 5 37.45 7.70 -7.44
C LEU A 5 38.40 7.97 -6.25
N GLN A 6 38.77 9.21 -5.99
CA GLN A 6 39.43 9.51 -4.71
C GLN A 6 38.35 9.70 -3.64
N LEU A 7 37.80 8.56 -3.23
CA LEU A 7 37.14 8.41 -1.96
C LEU A 7 38.11 8.80 -0.83
N PRO A 8 37.65 9.45 0.25
CA PRO A 8 38.49 9.67 1.41
C PRO A 8 39.09 8.36 1.91
N PRO A 9 40.25 8.41 2.56
CA PRO A 9 41.02 7.20 2.87
C PRO A 9 40.18 6.14 3.55
N LEU A 10 40.32 4.94 3.05
CA LEU A 10 39.55 3.73 3.30
C LEU A 10 39.42 3.29 4.77
N GLN A 11 39.95 4.00 5.73
CA GLN A 11 39.95 3.58 7.14
C GLN A 11 38.60 3.81 7.86
N LEU A 12 37.74 4.68 7.36
CA LEU A 12 36.31 4.77 7.78
C LEU A 12 35.38 3.92 6.90
N VAL A 13 35.86 3.40 5.78
CA VAL A 13 35.09 2.74 4.73
C VAL A 13 34.79 1.27 5.02
N SER A 14 35.47 0.64 5.98
CA SER A 14 35.21 -0.77 6.27
C SER A 14 33.85 -1.05 6.91
N ALA A 15 33.24 -0.07 7.58
CA ALA A 15 31.91 -0.23 8.18
C ALA A 15 30.78 0.28 7.25
N TRP A 16 31.07 1.17 6.30
CA TRP A 16 30.06 1.77 5.44
C TRP A 16 29.29 0.78 4.56
N PRO A 17 29.90 -0.22 3.90
CA PRO A 17 29.15 -1.20 3.14
C PRO A 17 28.20 -2.02 4.01
N VAL A 18 28.63 -2.37 5.21
CA VAL A 18 27.80 -3.15 6.17
C VAL A 18 26.63 -2.30 6.64
N LEU A 19 26.85 -1.03 6.97
CA LEU A 19 25.77 -0.12 7.37
C LEU A 19 24.88 0.25 6.18
N TYR A 20 25.46 0.50 5.01
CA TYR A 20 24.73 0.97 3.84
C TYR A 20 23.85 -0.12 3.21
N TYR A 21 24.32 -1.35 3.17
CA TYR A 21 23.57 -2.49 2.63
C TYR A 21 22.96 -3.36 3.72
N GLY A 22 23.60 -3.47 4.86
CA GLY A 22 23.13 -4.30 5.96
C GLY A 22 21.97 -3.68 6.73
N LEU A 23 21.96 -2.36 6.92
CA LEU A 23 20.87 -1.68 7.64
C LEU A 23 19.52 -1.75 6.89
N PRO A 24 19.44 -1.52 5.56
CA PRO A 24 18.21 -1.75 4.81
C PRO A 24 17.73 -3.19 4.88
N LEU A 25 18.65 -4.15 4.75
CA LEU A 25 18.33 -5.57 4.85
C LEU A 25 17.80 -5.94 6.25
N LEU A 26 18.48 -5.47 7.29
CA LEU A 26 18.05 -5.69 8.67
C LEU A 26 16.67 -5.08 8.92
N LEU A 27 16.43 -3.86 8.43
CA LEU A 27 15.16 -3.19 8.57
C LEU A 27 14.06 -3.90 7.77
N MET A 28 14.38 -4.40 6.58
CA MET A 28 13.48 -5.24 5.78
C MET A 28 13.06 -6.49 6.57
N LEU A 29 14.02 -7.20 7.16
CA LEU A 29 13.75 -8.40 7.96
C LEU A 29 12.96 -8.06 9.23
N LEU A 30 13.27 -6.94 9.87
CA LEU A 30 12.54 -6.47 11.05
C LEU A 30 11.10 -6.09 10.71
N LEU A 31 10.89 -5.38 9.60
CA LEU A 31 9.54 -5.02 9.13
C LEU A 31 8.74 -6.27 8.73
N ALA A 32 9.36 -7.23 8.05
CA ALA A 32 8.75 -8.51 7.74
C ALA A 32 8.33 -9.26 9.02
N TYR A 33 9.20 -9.28 10.03
CA TYR A 33 8.90 -9.90 11.31
C TYR A 33 7.76 -9.20 12.07
N ILE A 34 7.77 -7.86 12.13
CA ILE A 34 6.74 -7.08 12.84
C ILE A 34 5.39 -7.16 12.14
N SER A 35 5.37 -7.08 10.81
CA SER A 35 4.13 -7.12 10.03
C SER A 35 3.51 -8.50 9.93
N ARG A 36 4.22 -9.55 10.34
CA ARG A 36 3.87 -10.95 10.08
C ARG A 36 3.61 -11.27 8.60
N ASP A 37 3.94 -10.34 7.74
CA ASP A 37 3.94 -10.50 6.28
C ASP A 37 5.39 -10.64 5.83
N PRO A 38 5.86 -11.87 5.57
CA PRO A 38 7.29 -12.16 5.40
C PRO A 38 7.92 -11.46 4.20
N LEU A 39 7.13 -10.92 3.27
CA LEU A 39 7.67 -10.33 2.05
C LEU A 39 7.09 -8.94 1.72
N GLY A 40 5.82 -8.66 2.03
CA GLY A 40 5.11 -7.49 1.50
C GLY A 40 5.72 -6.14 1.91
N LEU A 41 5.67 -5.80 3.20
CA LEU A 41 6.11 -4.48 3.66
C LEU A 41 7.61 -4.25 3.45
N GLY A 42 8.44 -5.30 3.67
CA GLY A 42 9.88 -5.24 3.48
C GLY A 42 10.29 -5.03 2.02
N ILE A 43 9.65 -5.74 1.09
CA ILE A 43 9.89 -5.59 -0.35
C ILE A 43 9.47 -4.19 -0.81
N VAL A 44 8.29 -3.74 -0.41
CA VAL A 44 7.78 -2.41 -0.77
C VAL A 44 8.73 -1.31 -0.25
N PHE A 45 9.17 -1.39 1.01
CA PHE A 45 10.14 -0.46 1.58
C PHE A 45 11.44 -0.44 0.80
N THR A 46 12.04 -1.61 0.56
CA THR A 46 13.31 -1.74 -0.15
C THR A 46 13.18 -1.26 -1.60
N GLY A 47 12.08 -1.60 -2.27
CA GLY A 47 11.79 -1.16 -3.63
C GLY A 47 11.74 0.36 -3.76
N HIS A 48 11.06 1.05 -2.84
CA HIS A 48 11.02 2.50 -2.82
C HIS A 48 12.40 3.10 -2.54
N LEU A 49 13.13 2.56 -1.57
CA LEU A 49 14.47 3.04 -1.23
C LEU A 49 15.42 2.93 -2.43
N VAL A 50 15.46 1.78 -3.09
CA VAL A 50 16.27 1.56 -4.30
C VAL A 50 15.83 2.51 -5.41
N THR A 51 14.54 2.68 -5.62
CA THR A 51 14.00 3.60 -6.63
C THR A 51 14.49 5.03 -6.41
N PHE A 52 14.43 5.53 -5.18
CA PHE A 52 14.93 6.88 -4.87
C PHE A 52 16.43 7.01 -5.07
N TYR A 53 17.22 5.99 -4.70
CA TYR A 53 18.65 5.99 -4.99
C TYR A 53 18.93 6.00 -6.49
N CYS A 54 18.20 5.22 -7.28
CA CYS A 54 18.34 5.19 -8.74
C CYS A 54 17.97 6.54 -9.37
N ILE A 55 16.85 7.14 -8.97
CA ILE A 55 16.42 8.45 -9.46
C ILE A 55 17.48 9.51 -9.13
N GLY A 56 17.92 9.57 -7.88
CA GLY A 56 18.93 10.53 -7.45
C GLY A 56 20.26 10.36 -8.17
N THR A 57 20.70 9.14 -8.36
CA THR A 57 21.91 8.84 -9.13
C THR A 57 21.76 9.29 -10.59
N GLY A 58 20.60 9.00 -11.20
CA GLY A 58 20.29 9.42 -12.57
C GLY A 58 20.32 10.94 -12.73
N ILE A 59 19.70 11.68 -11.80
CA ILE A 59 19.74 13.14 -11.77
C ILE A 59 21.18 13.64 -11.61
N ALA A 60 21.95 13.08 -10.68
CA ALA A 60 23.35 13.47 -10.46
C ALA A 60 24.20 13.27 -11.72
N LEU A 61 24.02 12.17 -12.44
CA LEU A 61 24.70 11.90 -13.71
C LEU A 61 24.30 12.90 -14.80
N LEU A 62 23.02 13.25 -14.89
CA LEU A 62 22.53 14.23 -15.83
C LEU A 62 23.10 15.62 -15.54
N MET A 63 23.03 16.07 -14.27
CA MET A 63 23.57 17.36 -13.84
C MET A 63 25.08 17.47 -14.11
N ARG A 64 25.82 16.37 -13.96
CA ARG A 64 27.24 16.31 -14.29
C ARG A 64 27.52 16.63 -15.79
N ARG A 65 26.62 16.17 -16.67
CA ARG A 65 26.77 16.42 -18.12
C ARG A 65 26.50 17.87 -18.50
N VAL A 66 25.62 18.56 -17.76
CA VAL A 66 25.27 19.98 -18.04
C VAL A 66 26.06 20.99 -17.22
N GLY A 67 27.11 20.56 -16.48
CA GLY A 67 28.02 21.47 -15.78
C GLY A 67 27.43 22.14 -14.52
N GLY A 68 26.33 21.57 -13.95
CA GLY A 68 25.63 22.15 -12.80
C GLY A 68 26.00 21.49 -11.46
N THR A 69 25.74 22.19 -10.40
CA THR A 69 25.76 21.90 -8.95
C THR A 69 27.04 21.28 -8.35
N PRO A 70 27.39 21.73 -7.15
CA PRO A 70 28.47 21.13 -6.38
C PRO A 70 28.13 19.68 -6.06
N GLN A 71 28.86 18.75 -6.64
CA GLN A 71 28.72 17.28 -6.43
C GLN A 71 28.77 16.91 -4.94
N PHE A 72 29.44 17.71 -4.13
CA PHE A 72 29.54 17.56 -2.69
C PHE A 72 28.19 17.63 -1.99
N VAL A 73 27.36 18.65 -2.30
CA VAL A 73 26.02 18.83 -1.69
C VAL A 73 25.11 17.68 -2.07
N TRP A 74 25.11 17.29 -3.36
CA TRP A 74 24.31 16.18 -3.84
C TRP A 74 24.70 14.86 -3.16
N ARG A 75 26.01 14.62 -3.03
CA ARG A 75 26.52 13.42 -2.36
C ARG A 75 26.06 13.35 -0.91
N ILE A 76 26.22 14.42 -0.12
CA ILE A 76 25.85 14.46 1.29
C ILE A 76 24.34 14.25 1.48
N PHE A 77 23.53 14.95 0.69
CA PHE A 77 22.07 14.91 0.90
C PHE A 77 21.42 13.70 0.26
N TRP A 78 21.99 13.14 -0.80
CA TRP A 78 21.34 12.05 -1.53
C TRP A 78 22.08 10.73 -1.45
N LEU A 79 23.29 10.64 -1.99
CA LEU A 79 23.99 9.34 -2.08
C LEU A 79 24.44 8.81 -0.71
N ASP A 80 25.02 9.66 0.12
CA ASP A 80 25.49 9.31 1.45
C ASP A 80 24.51 9.79 2.54
N GLY A 81 23.40 10.42 2.14
CA GLY A 81 22.51 11.14 3.02
C GLY A 81 21.22 10.40 3.36
N ILE A 82 20.46 11.05 4.23
CA ILE A 82 19.21 10.54 4.79
C ILE A 82 18.00 10.74 3.87
N THR A 83 18.12 11.53 2.79
CA THR A 83 16.97 11.94 1.96
C THR A 83 16.19 10.77 1.36
N PRO A 84 16.79 9.74 0.73
CA PRO A 84 16.05 8.59 0.24
C PRO A 84 15.28 7.85 1.34
N TRP A 85 15.87 7.78 2.53
CA TRP A 85 15.22 7.17 3.71
C TRP A 85 14.01 7.95 4.17
N LEU A 86 14.13 9.28 4.27
CA LEU A 86 13.00 10.14 4.65
C LEU A 86 11.89 10.11 3.62
N LEU A 87 12.22 10.10 2.32
CA LEU A 87 11.24 9.97 1.26
C LEU A 87 10.54 8.62 1.30
N THR A 88 11.27 7.54 1.49
CA THR A 88 10.71 6.19 1.64
C THR A 88 9.79 6.13 2.86
N ALA A 89 10.26 6.58 4.03
CA ALA A 89 9.46 6.62 5.24
C ALA A 89 8.19 7.47 5.08
N PHE A 90 8.31 8.63 4.42
CA PHE A 90 7.17 9.50 4.14
C PHE A 90 6.14 8.83 3.22
N ILE A 91 6.58 8.20 2.11
CA ILE A 91 5.67 7.51 1.19
C ILE A 91 5.00 6.32 1.86
N MET A 92 5.74 5.53 2.64
CA MET A 92 5.17 4.41 3.40
C MET A 92 4.14 4.89 4.43
N TRP A 93 4.46 5.93 5.19
CA TRP A 93 3.51 6.54 6.11
C TRP A 93 2.28 7.09 5.40
N TRP A 94 2.49 7.86 4.32
CA TRP A 94 1.41 8.43 3.53
C TRP A 94 0.52 7.35 2.89
N GLY A 95 1.13 6.32 2.28
CA GLY A 95 0.44 5.18 1.69
C GLY A 95 -0.42 4.46 2.72
N ARG A 96 0.16 4.13 3.89
CA ARG A 96 -0.58 3.53 5.00
C ARG A 96 -1.75 4.42 5.44
N HIS A 97 -1.51 5.71 5.65
CA HIS A 97 -2.57 6.64 6.07
C HIS A 97 -3.70 6.74 5.04
N ARG A 98 -3.38 6.62 3.76
CA ARG A 98 -4.39 6.60 2.68
C ARG A 98 -5.11 5.26 2.60
N ALA A 99 -4.40 4.16 2.72
CA ALA A 99 -4.99 2.81 2.70
C ALA A 99 -5.98 2.59 3.87
N LEU A 100 -5.73 3.22 5.02
CA LEU A 100 -6.64 3.16 6.16
C LEU A 100 -7.98 3.89 5.96
N LYS A 101 -8.17 4.64 4.88
CA LYS A 101 -9.41 5.41 4.65
C LYS A 101 -10.40 4.60 3.83
N LEU A 102 -11.52 4.28 4.42
CA LEU A 102 -12.68 3.78 3.69
C LEU A 102 -13.29 4.90 2.86
N CYS A 103 -13.22 4.78 1.55
CA CYS A 103 -13.76 5.77 0.62
C CYS A 103 -14.92 5.17 -0.18
N THR A 104 -15.97 5.95 -0.39
CA THR A 104 -17.06 5.60 -1.29
C THR A 104 -16.87 6.33 -2.59
N THR A 105 -16.68 5.61 -3.69
CA THR A 105 -16.62 6.18 -5.04
C THR A 105 -17.98 5.98 -5.71
N LYS A 106 -18.54 7.03 -6.30
CA LYS A 106 -19.85 6.97 -6.95
C LYS A 106 -19.69 7.11 -8.46
N TYR A 107 -20.28 6.19 -9.19
CA TYR A 107 -20.37 6.20 -10.64
C TYR A 107 -21.84 6.34 -11.04
N ASN A 108 -22.15 7.27 -11.94
CA ASN A 108 -23.47 7.40 -12.55
C ASN A 108 -23.41 6.84 -13.97
N ILE A 109 -24.14 5.75 -14.19
CA ILE A 109 -24.22 5.07 -15.49
C ILE A 109 -25.63 5.26 -16.04
N THR A 110 -25.73 5.87 -17.23
CA THR A 110 -27.01 6.03 -17.91
C THR A 110 -27.30 4.81 -18.78
N THR A 111 -28.52 4.33 -18.74
CA THR A 111 -28.98 3.20 -19.56
C THR A 111 -30.32 3.53 -20.22
N HIS A 112 -30.56 3.00 -21.41
CA HIS A 112 -31.83 3.08 -22.10
C HIS A 112 -32.82 1.97 -21.65
N LYS A 113 -32.37 1.04 -20.81
CA LYS A 113 -33.24 -0.02 -20.26
C LYS A 113 -34.17 0.57 -19.22
N LYS A 114 -35.42 0.13 -19.18
CA LYS A 114 -36.34 0.45 -18.10
C LYS A 114 -35.87 -0.23 -16.83
N LEU A 115 -35.61 0.58 -15.80
CA LEU A 115 -35.21 0.09 -14.49
C LEU A 115 -36.41 0.13 -13.55
N PRO A 116 -36.54 -0.79 -12.58
CA PRO A 116 -37.46 -0.68 -11.49
C PRO A 116 -37.24 0.67 -10.79
N HIS A 117 -38.30 1.40 -10.52
CA HIS A 117 -38.23 2.70 -9.84
C HIS A 117 -37.35 3.79 -10.52
N GLY A 118 -37.01 3.60 -11.81
CA GLY A 118 -36.23 4.58 -12.59
C GLY A 118 -34.72 4.61 -12.30
N ALA A 119 -34.25 3.94 -11.27
CA ALA A 119 -32.83 3.85 -10.91
C ALA A 119 -32.52 2.54 -10.21
N LEU A 120 -31.27 2.11 -10.30
CA LEU A 120 -30.75 0.93 -9.60
C LEU A 120 -29.46 1.32 -8.90
N ARG A 121 -29.36 1.11 -7.59
CA ARG A 121 -28.16 1.34 -6.80
C ARG A 121 -27.47 0.02 -6.54
N ILE A 122 -26.30 -0.14 -7.12
CA ILE A 122 -25.44 -1.29 -6.90
C ILE A 122 -24.30 -0.85 -6.02
N VAL A 123 -24.09 -1.50 -4.91
CA VAL A 123 -22.89 -1.35 -4.08
C VAL A 123 -21.99 -2.54 -4.35
N GLN A 124 -20.77 -2.25 -4.76
CA GLN A 124 -19.72 -3.23 -4.96
C GLN A 124 -18.66 -3.10 -3.87
N ILE A 125 -18.21 -4.26 -3.36
CA ILE A 125 -17.11 -4.39 -2.40
C ILE A 125 -16.18 -5.46 -2.94
N SER A 126 -14.87 -5.21 -2.90
CA SER A 126 -13.83 -6.20 -3.19
C SER A 126 -12.57 -5.92 -2.38
N ASP A 127 -11.63 -6.86 -2.37
CA ASP A 127 -10.28 -6.69 -1.82
C ASP A 127 -10.27 -6.19 -0.37
N VAL A 128 -11.10 -6.77 0.47
CA VAL A 128 -11.23 -6.37 1.88
C VAL A 128 -10.02 -6.80 2.69
N HIS A 129 -9.57 -8.04 2.54
CA HIS A 129 -8.38 -8.61 3.18
C HIS A 129 -8.23 -8.18 4.65
N PRO A 130 -9.02 -8.68 5.59
CA PRO A 130 -9.16 -8.12 6.94
C PRO A 130 -7.85 -7.94 7.70
N ARG A 131 -6.86 -8.78 7.46
CA ARG A 131 -5.55 -8.74 8.14
C ARG A 131 -4.39 -8.32 7.26
N ALA A 132 -4.41 -8.65 5.97
CA ALA A 132 -3.27 -8.39 5.09
C ALA A 132 -2.91 -6.90 5.03
N CYS A 133 -3.89 -6.01 5.10
CA CYS A 133 -3.68 -4.57 5.02
C CYS A 133 -3.66 -3.85 6.38
N ALA A 134 -3.96 -4.51 7.49
CA ALA A 134 -4.27 -3.87 8.78
C ALA A 134 -5.23 -2.65 8.63
N ALA A 135 -5.86 -2.55 7.46
CA ALA A 135 -6.74 -1.46 7.08
C ALA A 135 -8.19 -1.76 7.44
N MET A 136 -8.52 -3.06 7.56
CA MET A 136 -9.85 -3.56 7.80
C MET A 136 -9.80 -4.72 8.78
N ASP A 137 -9.69 -4.41 10.05
CA ASP A 137 -9.88 -5.37 11.12
C ASP A 137 -11.34 -5.36 11.63
N HIS A 138 -11.65 -6.28 12.53
CA HIS A 138 -12.98 -6.39 13.14
C HIS A 138 -13.45 -5.08 13.80
N THR A 139 -12.54 -4.19 14.22
CA THR A 139 -12.91 -2.92 14.87
C THR A 139 -13.51 -1.91 13.89
N ARG A 140 -13.28 -2.09 12.58
CA ARG A 140 -13.77 -1.22 11.52
C ARG A 140 -15.02 -1.75 10.80
N ILE A 141 -15.48 -2.94 11.14
CA ILE A 141 -16.72 -3.51 10.60
C ILE A 141 -17.90 -2.53 10.74
N PRO A 142 -18.11 -1.87 11.89
CA PRO A 142 -19.19 -0.90 12.02
C PRO A 142 -19.07 0.27 11.03
N GLU A 143 -17.87 0.80 10.81
CA GLU A 143 -17.64 1.88 9.83
C GLU A 143 -17.99 1.44 8.40
N LEU A 144 -17.60 0.22 8.02
CA LEU A 144 -17.94 -0.35 6.72
C LEU A 144 -19.45 -0.50 6.57
N ARG A 145 -20.12 -1.04 7.58
CA ARG A 145 -21.57 -1.20 7.63
C ARG A 145 -22.29 0.13 7.41
N GLU A 146 -21.91 1.17 8.16
CA GLU A 146 -22.50 2.50 8.04
C GLU A 146 -22.35 3.08 6.63
N LYS A 147 -21.17 2.92 6.03
CA LYS A 147 -20.90 3.39 4.66
C LYS A 147 -21.73 2.68 3.62
N ILE A 148 -21.90 1.35 3.76
CA ILE A 148 -22.75 0.57 2.85
C ILE A 148 -24.22 0.97 3.03
N ALA A 149 -24.70 1.04 4.27
CA ALA A 149 -26.07 1.42 4.57
C ALA A 149 -26.41 2.84 4.09
N ALA A 150 -25.46 3.78 4.20
CA ALA A 150 -25.61 5.14 3.69
C ALA A 150 -25.78 5.18 2.16
N CYS A 151 -25.28 4.19 1.45
CA CYS A 151 -25.49 4.06 0.00
C CYS A 151 -26.87 3.56 -0.37
N ARG A 152 -27.62 2.96 0.56
CA ARG A 152 -28.96 2.36 0.35
C ARG A 152 -28.97 1.48 -0.89
N PRO A 153 -28.22 0.36 -0.89
CA PRO A 153 -28.12 -0.51 -2.05
C PRO A 153 -29.44 -1.19 -2.38
N ASP A 154 -29.81 -1.23 -3.66
CA ASP A 154 -30.84 -2.15 -4.13
C ASP A 154 -30.23 -3.54 -4.35
N LEU A 155 -28.93 -3.60 -4.69
CA LEU A 155 -28.15 -4.81 -4.93
C LEU A 155 -26.75 -4.65 -4.29
N LEU A 156 -26.30 -5.66 -3.55
CA LEU A 156 -24.96 -5.76 -3.01
C LEU A 156 -24.17 -6.84 -3.74
N VAL A 157 -23.00 -6.49 -4.26
CA VAL A 157 -22.11 -7.45 -4.93
C VAL A 157 -20.74 -7.47 -4.26
N LEU A 158 -20.29 -8.65 -3.90
CA LEU A 158 -18.98 -8.92 -3.34
C LEU A 158 -18.16 -9.60 -4.44
N THR A 159 -17.13 -8.92 -4.94
CA THR A 159 -16.46 -9.34 -6.18
C THR A 159 -15.06 -9.91 -5.93
N GLY A 160 -14.97 -10.73 -4.89
CA GLY A 160 -13.78 -11.50 -4.55
C GLY A 160 -12.82 -10.82 -3.60
N ASP A 161 -11.90 -11.62 -3.11
CA ASP A 161 -10.83 -11.24 -2.16
C ASP A 161 -11.40 -10.52 -0.91
N ILE A 162 -12.54 -11.02 -0.44
CA ILE A 162 -13.16 -10.54 0.79
C ILE A 162 -12.42 -11.10 1.99
N PHE A 163 -11.94 -12.34 1.87
CA PHE A 163 -11.14 -13.04 2.87
C PHE A 163 -9.79 -13.45 2.29
N ASP A 164 -8.89 -13.88 3.16
CA ASP A 164 -7.59 -14.39 2.81
C ASP A 164 -7.15 -15.49 3.79
N GLU A 165 -5.98 -16.10 3.54
CA GLU A 165 -5.40 -17.16 4.36
C GLU A 165 -5.06 -16.72 5.80
N PHE A 166 -5.12 -15.42 6.10
CA PHE A 166 -4.86 -14.86 7.43
C PHE A 166 -6.14 -14.52 8.19
N THR A 167 -7.30 -14.62 7.53
CA THR A 167 -8.60 -14.30 8.12
C THR A 167 -8.97 -15.32 9.18
N GLU A 168 -9.23 -14.88 10.40
CA GLU A 168 -9.64 -15.77 11.50
C GLU A 168 -11.14 -16.08 11.46
N PRO A 169 -11.57 -17.22 12.04
CA PRO A 169 -12.96 -17.63 12.05
C PRO A 169 -13.91 -16.56 12.62
N GLU A 170 -13.48 -15.85 13.67
CA GLU A 170 -14.27 -14.80 14.31
C GLU A 170 -14.45 -13.58 13.38
N GLU A 171 -13.45 -13.27 12.58
CA GLU A 171 -13.51 -12.21 11.56
C GLU A 171 -14.45 -12.62 10.43
N LEU A 172 -14.35 -13.87 9.98
CA LEU A 172 -15.27 -14.43 8.98
C LEU A 172 -16.72 -14.33 9.43
N GLU A 173 -17.02 -14.74 10.66
CA GLU A 173 -18.37 -14.65 11.23
C GLU A 173 -18.86 -13.20 11.31
N ALA A 174 -18.00 -12.28 11.76
CA ALA A 174 -18.34 -10.88 11.90
C ALA A 174 -18.65 -10.23 10.53
N PHE A 175 -17.88 -10.54 9.49
CA PHE A 175 -18.14 -10.07 8.13
C PHE A 175 -19.38 -10.73 7.51
N CYS A 176 -19.59 -12.02 7.71
CA CYS A 176 -20.81 -12.70 7.25
C CYS A 176 -22.07 -12.13 7.91
N SER A 177 -22.02 -11.86 9.21
CA SER A 177 -23.09 -11.20 9.94
C SER A 177 -23.36 -9.79 9.40
N LEU A 178 -22.30 -8.97 9.23
CA LEU A 178 -22.40 -7.65 8.63
C LEU A 178 -23.15 -7.69 7.29
N PHE A 179 -22.69 -8.54 6.36
CA PHE A 179 -23.30 -8.62 5.04
C PHE A 179 -24.73 -9.19 5.12
N GLY A 180 -25.00 -10.06 6.09
CA GLY A 180 -26.34 -10.57 6.37
C GLY A 180 -27.34 -9.46 6.74
N GLU A 181 -26.92 -8.50 7.56
CA GLU A 181 -27.76 -7.42 8.09
C GLU A 181 -28.01 -6.26 7.10
N ILE A 182 -27.23 -6.16 6.04
CA ILE A 182 -27.43 -5.08 5.04
C ILE A 182 -28.71 -5.34 4.25
N ASP A 183 -29.59 -4.35 4.23
CA ASP A 183 -30.78 -4.38 3.37
C ASP A 183 -30.40 -4.13 1.91
N ALA A 184 -30.68 -5.12 1.05
CA ALA A 184 -30.49 -5.06 -0.39
C ALA A 184 -31.62 -5.84 -1.07
N PRO A 185 -32.75 -5.20 -1.43
CA PRO A 185 -33.96 -5.87 -1.85
C PRO A 185 -33.83 -6.77 -3.08
N LEU A 186 -32.87 -6.50 -3.96
CA LEU A 186 -32.61 -7.31 -5.16
C LEU A 186 -31.58 -8.43 -4.91
N GLY A 187 -31.09 -8.53 -3.67
CA GLY A 187 -30.19 -9.60 -3.26
C GLY A 187 -28.76 -9.17 -3.03
N LYS A 188 -28.00 -10.14 -2.54
CA LYS A 188 -26.57 -10.05 -2.24
C LYS A 188 -25.88 -11.18 -2.98
N TYR A 189 -24.86 -10.86 -3.74
CA TYR A 189 -24.16 -11.83 -4.57
C TYR A 189 -22.68 -11.80 -4.23
N TYR A 190 -22.10 -12.98 -4.12
CA TYR A 190 -20.68 -13.17 -3.85
C TYR A 190 -20.03 -13.99 -4.96
N VAL A 191 -18.90 -13.52 -5.43
CA VAL A 191 -18.03 -14.23 -6.37
C VAL A 191 -16.68 -14.41 -5.67
N LEU A 192 -16.17 -15.63 -5.67
CA LEU A 192 -14.87 -15.93 -5.07
C LEU A 192 -13.74 -15.27 -5.89
N GLY A 193 -12.81 -14.63 -5.19
CA GLY A 193 -11.53 -14.21 -5.72
C GLY A 193 -10.47 -15.30 -5.53
N ASN A 194 -9.23 -14.99 -5.88
CA ASN A 194 -8.15 -15.98 -5.74
C ASN A 194 -7.73 -16.19 -4.28
N HIS A 195 -7.88 -15.19 -3.42
CA HIS A 195 -7.56 -15.29 -1.99
C HIS A 195 -8.67 -15.94 -1.15
N ASP A 196 -9.91 -15.97 -1.63
CA ASP A 196 -11.03 -16.65 -0.94
C ASP A 196 -10.99 -18.17 -1.05
N LEU A 197 -10.04 -18.74 -1.78
CA LEU A 197 -9.94 -20.18 -2.07
C LEU A 197 -8.96 -20.94 -1.15
N PHE A 198 -8.44 -20.30 -0.12
CA PHE A 198 -7.48 -20.90 0.80
C PHE A 198 -8.09 -21.29 2.14
#